data_ffd99fa01c09e7054fc1369bbf07652a
#
_entry.id   ffd99fa01c09e7054fc1369bbf07652a
#
_cell.length_a   1.000
_cell.length_b   1.000
_cell.length_c   1.000
_cell.angle_alpha   90.00
_cell.angle_beta   90.00
_cell.angle_gamma   90.00
#
_symmetry.space_group_name_H-M   'P 1'
#
loop_
_entity.id
_entity.type
_entity.pdbx_description
1 polymer ?
#
loop_
_entity_poly.entity_id
_entity_poly.type
_entity_poly.pdbx_seq_one_letter_code
_entity_poly.pdbx_strand_id
1 'polypeptide(L)'
;EMHKAIAEAIQATWHKAFGADVRLQNQETKVFLANREAGKYQVARASWVADYGDPQNFLEVFSAEDNDSQYHSEEYNELIARIRSTPDSAERDALMHKAERMIFDESLVMPLYFTTQPYVSNGTIQNYFWTVLGQVDFKKAYK
;
A
#
# COMPACT_ATOMS: atom_id res chain seq x y z
N GLU A 1 -2.24 0.93 18.87
CA GLU A 1 -2.62 2.29 19.35
C GLU A 1 -2.55 3.34 18.22
N MET A 2 -1.47 3.39 17.45
CA MET A 2 -1.30 4.37 16.36
C MET A 2 -2.42 4.33 15.31
N HIS A 3 -2.80 3.16 14.83
CA HIS A 3 -3.87 3.02 13.83
C HIS A 3 -5.23 3.49 14.33
N LYS A 4 -5.51 3.31 15.64
CA LYS A 4 -6.73 3.82 16.26
C LYS A 4 -6.75 5.35 16.23
N ALA A 5 -5.67 6.00 16.66
CA ALA A 5 -5.59 7.47 16.66
C ALA A 5 -5.75 8.08 15.25
N ILE A 6 -5.18 7.44 14.22
CA ILE A 6 -5.35 7.85 12.82
C ILE A 6 -6.83 7.71 12.40
N ALA A 7 -7.47 6.59 12.70
CA ALA A 7 -8.86 6.36 12.35
C ALA A 7 -9.79 7.37 13.06
N GLU A 8 -9.55 7.68 14.33
CA GLU A 8 -10.30 8.69 15.09
C GLU A 8 -10.12 10.10 14.50
N ALA A 9 -8.92 10.45 14.06
CA ALA A 9 -8.66 11.72 13.38
C ALA A 9 -9.39 11.83 12.03
N ILE A 10 -9.41 10.75 11.24
CA ILE A 10 -10.16 10.70 9.98
C ILE A 10 -11.65 10.79 10.23
N GLN A 11 -12.19 10.03 11.21
CA GLN A 11 -13.59 10.08 11.62
C GLN A 11 -14.02 11.51 11.96
N ALA A 12 -13.24 12.21 12.82
CA ALA A 12 -13.51 13.57 13.20
C ALA A 12 -13.46 14.55 12.02
N THR A 13 -12.49 14.35 11.12
CA THR A 13 -12.34 15.18 9.90
C THR A 13 -13.52 15.00 8.96
N TRP A 14 -13.96 13.78 8.71
CA TRP A 14 -15.09 13.48 7.83
C TRP A 14 -16.41 13.96 8.42
N HIS A 15 -16.58 13.81 9.74
CA HIS A 15 -17.76 14.38 10.41
C HIS A 15 -17.80 15.90 10.25
N LYS A 16 -16.69 16.58 10.48
CA LYS A 16 -16.60 18.05 10.35
C LYS A 16 -16.80 18.55 8.91
N ALA A 17 -16.20 17.86 7.93
CA ALA A 17 -16.20 18.31 6.54
C ALA A 17 -17.47 17.93 5.79
N PHE A 18 -18.05 16.78 6.07
CA PHE A 18 -19.14 16.19 5.28
C PHE A 18 -20.37 15.84 6.10
N GLY A 19 -20.33 15.99 7.42
CA GLY A 19 -21.41 15.50 8.31
C GLY A 19 -21.51 13.96 8.35
N ALA A 20 -20.46 13.26 7.93
CA ALA A 20 -20.47 11.80 7.87
C ALA A 20 -20.47 11.19 9.29
N ASP A 21 -21.37 10.26 9.53
CA ASP A 21 -21.40 9.47 10.77
C ASP A 21 -20.65 8.15 10.53
N VAL A 22 -19.40 8.12 10.97
CA VAL A 22 -18.48 6.99 10.78
C VAL A 22 -18.39 6.17 12.07
N ARG A 23 -18.67 4.89 11.99
CA ARG A 23 -18.51 3.95 13.11
C ARG A 23 -17.18 3.21 12.99
N LEU A 24 -16.27 3.42 13.92
CA LEU A 24 -15.01 2.68 14.00
C LEU A 24 -15.25 1.29 14.60
N GLN A 25 -14.73 0.27 13.94
CA GLN A 25 -14.78 -1.10 14.42
C GLN A 25 -13.35 -1.67 14.51
N ASN A 26 -12.92 -1.95 15.73
CA ASN A 26 -11.67 -2.65 15.98
C ASN A 26 -11.93 -4.15 16.09
N GLN A 27 -11.07 -4.95 15.45
CA GLN A 27 -11.20 -6.42 15.41
C GLN A 27 -9.87 -7.06 15.80
N GLU A 28 -9.91 -8.30 16.25
CA GLU A 28 -8.72 -9.14 16.37
C GLU A 28 -8.10 -9.34 14.98
N THR A 29 -6.76 -9.42 14.90
CA THR A 29 -6.02 -9.37 13.62
C THR A 29 -6.47 -10.43 12.62
N LYS A 30 -6.67 -11.68 13.04
CA LYS A 30 -7.09 -12.76 12.12
C LYS A 30 -8.51 -12.54 11.60
N VAL A 31 -9.39 -12.07 12.47
CA VAL A 31 -10.78 -11.75 12.10
C VAL A 31 -10.80 -10.57 11.13
N PHE A 32 -9.99 -9.55 11.39
CA PHE A 32 -9.85 -8.39 10.51
C PHE A 32 -9.37 -8.80 9.11
N LEU A 33 -8.30 -9.60 9.02
CA LEU A 33 -7.76 -10.06 7.75
C LEU A 33 -8.77 -10.90 6.97
N ALA A 34 -9.43 -11.86 7.62
CA ALA A 34 -10.46 -12.68 6.98
C ALA A 34 -11.67 -11.85 6.51
N ASN A 35 -12.09 -10.85 7.25
CA ASN A 35 -13.17 -9.96 6.85
C ASN A 35 -12.76 -9.05 5.68
N ARG A 36 -11.52 -8.58 5.66
CA ARG A 36 -10.98 -7.76 4.57
C ARG A 36 -10.87 -8.57 3.26
N GLU A 37 -10.29 -9.76 3.32
CA GLU A 37 -10.21 -10.69 2.21
C GLU A 37 -11.60 -11.06 1.65
N ALA A 38 -12.58 -11.22 2.52
CA ALA A 38 -13.96 -11.50 2.13
C ALA A 38 -14.79 -10.25 1.72
N GLY A 39 -14.18 -9.07 1.64
CA GLY A 39 -14.87 -7.82 1.27
C GLY A 39 -15.91 -7.34 2.30
N LYS A 40 -15.85 -7.81 3.55
CA LYS A 40 -16.84 -7.50 4.61
C LYS A 40 -16.54 -6.19 5.32
N TYR A 41 -16.43 -5.10 4.57
CA TYR A 41 -16.17 -3.75 5.08
C TYR A 41 -16.72 -2.69 4.12
N GLN A 42 -16.93 -1.48 4.61
CA GLN A 42 -17.16 -0.31 3.76
C GLN A 42 -15.84 0.43 3.50
N VAL A 43 -15.05 0.65 4.56
CA VAL A 43 -13.70 1.18 4.49
C VAL A 43 -12.83 0.36 5.44
N ALA A 44 -11.69 -0.13 4.96
CA ALA A 44 -10.76 -0.90 5.76
C ALA A 44 -9.36 -0.27 5.74
N ARG A 45 -8.66 -0.35 6.86
CA ARG A 45 -7.23 0.01 6.92
C ARG A 45 -6.43 -1.03 6.14
N ALA A 46 -5.56 -0.57 5.26
CA ALA A 46 -4.61 -1.41 4.56
C ALA A 46 -3.19 -0.85 4.62
N SER A 47 -2.21 -1.65 4.27
CA SER A 47 -0.85 -1.24 3.96
C SER A 47 -0.24 -2.27 3.03
N TRP A 48 0.63 -1.82 2.15
CA TRP A 48 1.42 -2.69 1.30
C TRP A 48 2.90 -2.41 1.52
N VAL A 49 3.69 -3.46 1.62
CA VAL A 49 5.15 -3.40 1.60
C VAL A 49 5.58 -4.06 0.30
N ALA A 50 6.37 -3.36 -0.52
CA ALA A 50 6.77 -3.87 -1.82
C ALA A 50 7.55 -5.19 -1.70
N ASP A 51 7.22 -6.17 -2.54
CA ASP A 51 7.94 -7.44 -2.66
C ASP A 51 9.22 -7.29 -3.46
N TYR A 52 9.28 -6.28 -4.32
CA TYR A 52 10.44 -5.94 -5.17
C TYR A 52 10.51 -4.43 -5.42
N GLY A 53 11.69 -3.96 -5.86
CA GLY A 53 11.98 -2.54 -6.01
C GLY A 53 11.46 -1.93 -7.32
N ASP A 54 10.16 -2.00 -7.56
CA ASP A 54 9.50 -1.40 -8.73
C ASP A 54 8.12 -0.85 -8.32
N PRO A 55 7.74 0.38 -8.76
CA PRO A 55 6.43 0.96 -8.46
C PRO A 55 5.24 0.12 -8.92
N GLN A 56 5.40 -0.69 -9.95
CA GLN A 56 4.38 -1.62 -10.43
C GLN A 56 3.83 -2.51 -9.31
N ASN A 57 4.67 -2.90 -8.33
CA ASN A 57 4.24 -3.75 -7.23
C ASN A 57 3.10 -3.15 -6.40
N PHE A 58 3.00 -1.83 -6.32
CA PHE A 58 1.89 -1.15 -5.65
C PHE A 58 0.61 -1.06 -6.51
N LEU A 59 0.74 -1.19 -7.82
CA LEU A 59 -0.38 -1.14 -8.74
C LEU A 59 -0.99 -2.53 -8.96
N GLU A 60 -0.15 -3.55 -9.12
CA GLU A 60 -0.59 -4.89 -9.47
C GLU A 60 -1.41 -5.59 -8.37
N VAL A 61 -1.34 -5.10 -7.12
CA VAL A 61 -2.19 -5.62 -6.02
C VAL A 61 -3.69 -5.45 -6.29
N PHE A 62 -4.08 -4.52 -7.16
CA PHE A 62 -5.47 -4.29 -7.55
C PHE A 62 -5.91 -5.10 -8.78
N SER A 63 -4.97 -5.78 -9.45
CA SER A 63 -5.24 -6.64 -10.61
C SER A 63 -5.34 -8.13 -10.26
N ALA A 64 -5.03 -8.50 -9.03
CA ALA A 64 -5.18 -9.88 -8.57
C ALA A 64 -6.66 -10.28 -8.50
N GLU A 65 -6.95 -11.54 -8.83
CA GLU A 65 -8.32 -12.05 -8.83
C GLU A 65 -8.95 -12.03 -7.42
N ASP A 66 -8.13 -12.23 -6.41
CA ASP A 66 -8.47 -12.28 -4.98
C ASP A 66 -8.01 -11.04 -4.20
N ASN A 67 -7.92 -9.87 -4.87
CA ASN A 67 -7.47 -8.67 -4.18
C ASN A 67 -8.44 -8.19 -3.10
N ASP A 68 -7.89 -7.71 -1.99
CA ASP A 68 -8.65 -7.28 -0.80
C ASP A 68 -9.65 -6.14 -1.08
N SER A 69 -9.45 -5.35 -2.14
CA SER A 69 -10.36 -4.25 -2.51
C SER A 69 -11.60 -4.71 -3.24
N GLN A 70 -11.68 -5.98 -3.63
CA GLN A 70 -12.72 -6.55 -4.47
C GLN A 70 -12.87 -5.81 -5.82
N TYR A 71 -11.80 -5.18 -6.29
CA TYR A 71 -11.80 -4.45 -7.54
C TYR A 71 -11.63 -5.40 -8.73
N HIS A 72 -12.56 -5.34 -9.67
CA HIS A 72 -12.54 -6.17 -10.87
C HIS A 72 -12.75 -5.28 -12.09
N SER A 73 -11.67 -4.97 -12.82
CA SER A 73 -11.68 -4.16 -14.03
C SER A 73 -10.83 -4.82 -15.10
N GLU A 74 -11.44 -5.21 -16.21
CA GLU A 74 -10.73 -5.77 -17.36
C GLU A 74 -9.75 -4.74 -17.95
N GLU A 75 -10.16 -3.47 -18.08
CA GLU A 75 -9.29 -2.38 -18.54
C GLU A 75 -8.07 -2.22 -17.65
N TYR A 76 -8.25 -2.29 -16.32
CA TYR A 76 -7.14 -2.21 -15.39
C TYR A 76 -6.18 -3.39 -15.54
N ASN A 77 -6.72 -4.60 -15.63
CA ASN A 77 -5.91 -5.82 -15.77
C ASN A 77 -5.11 -5.81 -17.09
N GLU A 78 -5.70 -5.37 -18.19
CA GLU A 78 -5.00 -5.17 -19.47
C GLU A 78 -3.89 -4.12 -19.35
N LEU A 79 -4.16 -3.02 -18.65
CA LEU A 79 -3.18 -1.98 -18.40
C LEU A 79 -1.98 -2.50 -17.60
N ILE A 80 -2.21 -3.27 -16.54
CA ILE A 80 -1.13 -3.90 -15.76
C ILE A 80 -0.34 -4.90 -16.62
N ALA A 81 -0.99 -5.71 -17.44
CA ALA A 81 -0.32 -6.62 -18.37
C ALA A 81 0.56 -5.85 -19.37
N ARG A 82 0.09 -4.71 -19.87
CA ARG A 82 0.85 -3.84 -20.75
C ARG A 82 2.06 -3.22 -20.05
N ILE A 83 1.93 -2.74 -18.81
CA ILE A 83 3.03 -2.22 -18.00
C ILE A 83 4.14 -3.27 -17.87
N ARG A 84 3.77 -4.53 -17.58
CA ARG A 84 4.73 -5.65 -17.46
C ARG A 84 5.51 -5.92 -18.74
N SER A 85 4.91 -5.70 -19.89
CA SER A 85 5.50 -6.01 -21.21
C SER A 85 6.19 -4.81 -21.88
N THR A 86 6.11 -3.61 -21.29
CA THR A 86 6.69 -2.39 -21.87
C THR A 86 8.10 -2.17 -21.36
N PRO A 87 9.15 -2.30 -22.22
CA PRO A 87 10.55 -2.11 -21.82
C PRO A 87 10.96 -0.63 -21.79
N ASP A 88 10.30 0.24 -22.55
CA ASP A 88 10.58 1.68 -22.58
C ASP A 88 10.15 2.32 -21.25
N SER A 89 11.10 2.99 -20.58
CA SER A 89 10.85 3.55 -19.27
C SER A 89 9.83 4.69 -19.28
N ALA A 90 9.88 5.57 -20.27
CA ALA A 90 9.00 6.74 -20.36
C ALA A 90 7.55 6.33 -20.71
N GLU A 91 7.40 5.38 -21.64
CA GLU A 91 6.06 4.82 -21.94
C GLU A 91 5.53 4.05 -20.73
N ARG A 92 6.36 3.25 -20.09
CA ARG A 92 5.98 2.47 -18.91
C ARG A 92 5.55 3.36 -17.75
N ASP A 93 6.27 4.45 -17.48
CA ASP A 93 5.91 5.42 -16.45
C ASP A 93 4.55 6.08 -16.76
N ALA A 94 4.30 6.46 -18.01
CA ALA A 94 3.01 7.00 -18.42
C ALA A 94 1.86 6.02 -18.21
N LEU A 95 2.08 4.73 -18.47
CA LEU A 95 1.09 3.67 -18.21
C LEU A 95 0.86 3.47 -16.71
N MET A 96 1.91 3.49 -15.88
CA MET A 96 1.80 3.40 -14.41
C MET A 96 1.01 4.58 -13.86
N HIS A 97 1.26 5.80 -14.32
CA HIS A 97 0.46 6.97 -13.93
C HIS A 97 -1.00 6.87 -14.38
N LYS A 98 -1.29 6.23 -15.52
CA LYS A 98 -2.67 5.95 -15.91
C LYS A 98 -3.33 4.98 -14.94
N ALA A 99 -2.65 3.91 -14.56
CA ALA A 99 -3.17 2.92 -13.61
C ALA A 99 -3.42 3.55 -12.23
N GLU A 100 -2.47 4.33 -11.71
CA GLU A 100 -2.61 5.08 -10.46
C GLU A 100 -3.85 6.00 -10.50
N ARG A 101 -4.05 6.71 -11.59
CA ARG A 101 -5.20 7.61 -11.76
C ARG A 101 -6.53 6.86 -11.72
N MET A 102 -6.63 5.68 -12.33
CA MET A 102 -7.83 4.84 -12.28
C MET A 102 -8.17 4.44 -10.84
N ILE A 103 -7.17 4.07 -10.02
CA ILE A 103 -7.36 3.73 -8.60
C ILE A 103 -7.95 4.92 -7.82
N PHE A 104 -7.47 6.14 -8.06
CA PHE A 104 -7.95 7.34 -7.37
C PHE A 104 -9.30 7.81 -7.87
N ASP A 105 -9.53 7.80 -9.17
CA ASP A 105 -10.81 8.23 -9.76
C ASP A 105 -11.97 7.33 -9.29
N GLU A 106 -11.69 6.05 -9.07
CA GLU A 106 -12.66 5.10 -8.51
C GLU A 106 -12.67 5.03 -6.97
N SER A 107 -11.84 5.86 -6.33
CA SER A 107 -11.76 5.95 -4.85
C SER A 107 -11.46 4.63 -4.15
N LEU A 108 -10.66 3.75 -4.78
CA LEU A 108 -10.31 2.44 -4.22
C LEU A 108 -9.43 2.57 -2.97
N VAL A 109 -8.58 3.58 -2.93
CA VAL A 109 -7.69 3.84 -1.79
C VAL A 109 -7.60 5.32 -1.47
N MET A 110 -7.38 5.62 -0.21
CA MET A 110 -6.99 6.92 0.31
C MET A 110 -5.61 6.80 0.94
N PRO A 111 -4.52 7.17 0.22
CA PRO A 111 -3.17 7.12 0.78
C PRO A 111 -3.04 8.09 1.95
N LEU A 112 -2.41 7.64 3.03
CA LEU A 112 -2.26 8.44 4.25
C LEU A 112 -0.81 8.82 4.50
N TYR A 113 0.12 7.86 4.46
CA TYR A 113 1.53 8.08 4.75
C TYR A 113 2.39 6.91 4.29
N PHE A 114 3.68 7.15 4.15
CA PHE A 114 4.68 6.11 4.00
C PHE A 114 5.16 5.64 5.38
N THR A 115 5.23 4.32 5.55
CA THR A 115 5.77 3.73 6.78
C THR A 115 7.28 3.92 6.82
N THR A 116 7.80 4.35 7.96
CA THR A 116 9.24 4.47 8.21
C THR A 116 9.67 3.46 9.28
N GLN A 117 10.88 2.92 9.15
CA GLN A 117 11.52 2.08 10.15
C GLN A 117 12.68 2.84 10.79
N PRO A 118 12.52 3.36 12.03
CA PRO A 118 13.64 3.94 12.76
C PRO A 118 14.57 2.83 13.24
N TYR A 119 15.87 3.07 13.18
CA TYR A 119 16.89 2.18 13.74
C TYR A 119 17.99 2.99 14.38
N VAL A 120 18.67 2.37 15.34
CA VAL A 120 19.78 2.97 16.07
C VAL A 120 21.01 2.06 15.92
N SER A 121 22.15 2.66 15.59
CA SER A 121 23.44 1.98 15.55
C SER A 121 24.41 2.68 16.49
N ASN A 122 25.22 1.92 17.19
CA ASN A 122 26.34 2.44 17.99
C ASN A 122 27.61 2.71 17.16
N GLY A 123 27.56 2.50 15.84
CA GLY A 123 28.66 2.76 14.91
C GLY A 123 29.79 1.73 14.93
N THR A 124 29.69 0.64 15.70
CA THR A 124 30.75 -0.40 15.75
C THR A 124 30.74 -1.32 14.54
N ILE A 125 29.60 -1.47 13.88
CA ILE A 125 29.45 -2.28 12.67
C ILE A 125 29.62 -1.38 11.46
N GLN A 126 30.55 -1.73 10.58
CA GLN A 126 30.88 -1.01 9.36
C GLN A 126 30.47 -1.80 8.12
N ASN A 127 30.35 -1.13 6.96
CA ASN A 127 30.14 -1.72 5.66
C ASN A 127 28.88 -2.62 5.55
N TYR A 128 27.78 -2.22 6.21
CA TYR A 128 26.45 -2.72 5.92
C TYR A 128 25.71 -1.74 5.00
N PHE A 129 24.69 -2.20 4.29
CA PHE A 129 23.88 -1.32 3.43
C PHE A 129 22.39 -1.67 3.52
N TRP A 130 21.57 -0.72 3.14
CA TRP A 130 20.12 -0.86 3.06
C TRP A 130 19.74 -1.25 1.65
N THR A 131 18.92 -2.29 1.53
CA THR A 131 18.29 -2.64 0.26
C THR A 131 17.16 -1.66 -0.07
N VAL A 132 16.74 -1.64 -1.31
CA VAL A 132 15.57 -0.85 -1.76
C VAL A 132 14.26 -1.23 -1.03
N LEU A 133 14.22 -2.43 -0.44
CA LEU A 133 13.08 -2.92 0.37
C LEU A 133 13.22 -2.57 1.86
N GLY A 134 14.18 -1.75 2.24
CA GLY A 134 14.39 -1.35 3.64
C GLY A 134 15.01 -2.44 4.54
N GLN A 135 15.55 -3.49 3.96
CA GLN A 135 16.27 -4.54 4.69
C GLN A 135 17.75 -4.21 4.81
N VAL A 136 18.36 -4.56 5.95
CA VAL A 136 19.79 -4.40 6.16
C VAL A 136 20.53 -5.63 5.64
N ASP A 137 21.48 -5.42 4.74
CA ASP A 137 22.41 -6.46 4.30
C ASP A 137 23.74 -6.33 5.04
N PHE A 138 24.09 -7.36 5.80
CA PHE A 138 25.31 -7.49 6.57
C PHE A 138 26.38 -8.36 5.90
N LYS A 139 26.19 -8.80 4.66
CA LYS A 139 27.07 -9.76 3.96
C LYS A 139 28.54 -9.32 3.94
N LYS A 140 28.78 -8.00 3.88
CA LYS A 140 30.13 -7.42 3.85
C LYS A 140 30.45 -6.64 5.13
N ALA A 141 29.62 -6.76 6.15
CA ALA A 141 29.81 -6.02 7.41
C ALA A 141 30.99 -6.57 8.21
N TYR A 142 31.67 -5.66 8.92
CA TYR A 142 32.77 -5.97 9.85
C TYR A 142 32.73 -5.03 11.07
N LYS A 143 33.48 -5.39 12.11
CA LYS A 143 33.74 -4.56 13.31
C LYS A 143 35.04 -3.82 13.17
#